data_c0067950248d650f1cc442fcdfb616b8
#
_entry.id   c0067950248d650f1cc442fcdfb616b8
#
_cell.length_a   1.000
_cell.length_b   1.000
_cell.length_c   1.000
_cell.angle_alpha   90.00
_cell.angle_beta   90.00
_cell.angle_gamma   90.00
#
_symmetry.space_group_name_H-M   'P 1'
#
loop_
_entity.id
_entity.type
_entity.pdbx_description
1 polymer ?
#
loop_
_entity_poly.entity_id
_entity_poly.type
_entity_poly.pdbx_seq_one_letter_code
_entity_poly.pdbx_strand_id
1 'polypeptide(L)'
;MRILFVLEHFHPYIGGAENLFWELGRSLVLQGHSVGVVTTRFRNDLPVKEIVSGITIYRVSCYNRFFFSFLSLRQILKVLPDYEIIQTTSYNAALPAWIAGLLHKKPVVITFHEVWGRLWWKLPFISLPLRVGFFLWEQMVLRLPYAKVVAVSDATRQSLIKSGLRPDNVELIYNGLDYSEFEGLAWEPPTQFTYTYFGRLGTSKGLELLMPAASKFALTHPDSRFKLIIPKYPVAIYNWVKAKIKQWHMEDHVILLHDLSRKALFSEVRTSSCVVIPSHSEGFCFVAAEVVALQVPIISSQRTALKEVAGGKLIEIGDLDENGVYKGLVEAYNQQWEEITPIQFALSASVAQYVRLFQSL
;
A
#
# COMPACT_ATOMS: atom_id res chain seq x y z
N MET A 1 5.57 -26.68 6.36
CA MET A 1 6.15 -25.67 7.26
C MET A 1 5.05 -25.07 8.12
N ARG A 2 5.40 -24.61 9.31
CA ARG A 2 4.50 -23.90 10.24
C ARG A 2 4.99 -22.46 10.39
N ILE A 3 4.22 -21.49 9.87
CA ILE A 3 4.65 -20.11 9.72
C ILE A 3 3.76 -19.20 10.57
N LEU A 4 4.36 -18.35 11.40
CA LEU A 4 3.67 -17.35 12.19
C LEU A 4 3.81 -15.98 11.52
N PHE A 5 2.71 -15.40 11.10
CA PHE A 5 2.67 -14.00 10.69
C PHE A 5 2.49 -13.11 11.92
N VAL A 6 3.32 -12.10 12.06
CA VAL A 6 3.18 -11.05 13.07
C VAL A 6 2.94 -9.74 12.32
N LEU A 7 1.70 -9.27 12.32
CA LEU A 7 1.25 -8.16 11.50
C LEU A 7 0.45 -7.17 12.34
N GLU A 8 0.68 -5.87 12.15
CA GLU A 8 -0.07 -4.86 12.87
C GLU A 8 -1.58 -4.94 12.57
N HIS A 9 -1.92 -5.03 11.30
CA HIS A 9 -3.29 -5.24 10.83
C HIS A 9 -3.37 -6.48 9.94
N PHE A 10 -4.52 -7.15 9.98
CA PHE A 10 -4.82 -8.31 9.18
C PHE A 10 -6.34 -8.40 8.94
N HIS A 11 -6.75 -9.34 8.09
CA HIS A 11 -8.17 -9.56 7.78
C HIS A 11 -9.09 -9.51 9.02
N PRO A 12 -10.24 -8.80 8.96
CA PRO A 12 -10.89 -8.13 7.83
C PRO A 12 -10.48 -6.65 7.62
N TYR A 13 -9.32 -6.23 8.09
CA TYR A 13 -8.80 -4.88 7.81
C TYR A 13 -8.40 -4.76 6.34
N ILE A 14 -8.86 -3.67 5.67
CA ILE A 14 -8.63 -3.45 4.23
C ILE A 14 -7.38 -2.59 4.01
N GLY A 15 -6.43 -3.12 3.31
CA GLY A 15 -5.22 -2.42 2.89
C GLY A 15 -4.34 -3.29 1.99
N GLY A 16 -3.41 -2.70 1.24
CA GLY A 16 -2.62 -3.43 0.26
C GLY A 16 -1.72 -4.51 0.88
N ALA A 17 -1.01 -4.19 1.97
CA ALA A 17 -0.17 -5.14 2.67
C ALA A 17 -1.01 -6.25 3.33
N GLU A 18 -2.13 -5.88 3.94
CA GLU A 18 -3.04 -6.79 4.61
C GLU A 18 -3.66 -7.79 3.63
N ASN A 19 -4.05 -7.33 2.44
CA ASN A 19 -4.55 -8.19 1.38
C ASN A 19 -3.48 -9.15 0.86
N LEU A 20 -2.24 -8.65 0.65
CA LEU A 20 -1.12 -9.51 0.27
C LEU A 20 -0.93 -10.67 1.25
N PHE A 21 -0.82 -10.37 2.56
CA PHE A 21 -0.60 -11.41 3.56
C PHE A 21 -1.83 -12.30 3.78
N TRP A 22 -3.03 -11.80 3.56
CA TRP A 22 -4.24 -12.62 3.52
C TRP A 22 -4.16 -13.66 2.41
N GLU A 23 -3.88 -13.23 1.16
CA GLU A 23 -3.80 -14.14 0.01
C GLU A 23 -2.57 -15.06 0.10
N LEU A 24 -1.43 -14.57 0.57
CA LEU A 24 -0.27 -15.40 0.85
C LEU A 24 -0.59 -16.49 1.88
N GLY A 25 -1.26 -16.13 2.98
CA GLY A 25 -1.64 -17.07 4.03
C GLY A 25 -2.60 -18.14 3.52
N ARG A 26 -3.62 -17.76 2.75
CA ARG A 26 -4.56 -18.69 2.11
C ARG A 26 -3.84 -19.65 1.16
N SER A 27 -2.98 -19.13 0.32
CA SER A 27 -2.22 -19.93 -0.65
C SER A 27 -1.27 -20.91 0.03
N LEU A 28 -0.63 -20.51 1.14
CA LEU A 28 0.20 -21.40 1.96
C LEU A 28 -0.63 -22.52 2.59
N VAL A 29 -1.82 -22.22 3.12
CA VAL A 29 -2.73 -23.23 3.68
C VAL A 29 -3.18 -24.21 2.61
N LEU A 30 -3.54 -23.75 1.42
CA LEU A 30 -3.92 -24.61 0.29
C LEU A 30 -2.77 -25.53 -0.16
N GLN A 31 -1.51 -25.13 0.04
CA GLN A 31 -0.32 -25.94 -0.21
C GLN A 31 0.05 -26.88 0.97
N GLY A 32 -0.80 -27.01 1.98
CA GLY A 32 -0.61 -27.90 3.13
C GLY A 32 0.32 -27.32 4.22
N HIS A 33 0.58 -26.03 4.23
CA HIS A 33 1.33 -25.37 5.31
C HIS A 33 0.39 -24.89 6.42
N SER A 34 0.88 -24.84 7.66
CA SER A 34 0.15 -24.28 8.81
C SER A 34 0.49 -22.81 8.96
N VAL A 35 -0.52 -21.94 8.97
CA VAL A 35 -0.36 -20.51 9.11
C VAL A 35 -1.10 -19.99 10.34
N GLY A 36 -0.35 -19.32 11.23
CA GLY A 36 -0.91 -18.53 12.32
C GLY A 36 -0.66 -17.06 12.11
N VAL A 37 -1.51 -16.20 12.69
CA VAL A 37 -1.37 -14.75 12.62
C VAL A 37 -1.56 -14.14 13.99
N VAL A 38 -0.61 -13.31 14.45
CA VAL A 38 -0.80 -12.43 15.62
C VAL A 38 -0.97 -11.01 15.10
N THR A 39 -2.11 -10.37 15.42
CA THR A 39 -2.49 -9.05 14.91
C THR A 39 -3.27 -8.22 15.93
N THR A 40 -3.54 -6.94 15.65
CA THR A 40 -4.38 -6.09 16.49
C THR A 40 -5.86 -6.48 16.40
N ARG A 41 -6.56 -6.37 17.53
CA ARG A 41 -8.02 -6.38 17.60
C ARG A 41 -8.55 -4.97 17.35
N PHE A 42 -8.57 -4.53 16.11
CA PHE A 42 -8.91 -3.15 15.75
C PHE A 42 -10.39 -2.80 15.87
N ARG A 43 -11.27 -3.80 16.06
CA ARG A 43 -12.70 -3.64 16.40
C ARG A 43 -13.06 -4.60 17.53
N ASN A 44 -13.92 -4.15 18.44
CA ASN A 44 -14.29 -4.94 19.63
C ASN A 44 -15.22 -6.12 19.33
N ASP A 45 -15.90 -6.12 18.18
CA ASP A 45 -16.76 -7.23 17.72
C ASP A 45 -15.96 -8.41 17.17
N LEU A 46 -14.67 -8.22 16.84
CA LEU A 46 -13.84 -9.31 16.36
C LEU A 46 -13.44 -10.27 17.49
N PRO A 47 -13.46 -11.60 17.25
CA PRO A 47 -13.06 -12.57 18.27
C PRO A 47 -11.54 -12.47 18.55
N VAL A 48 -11.16 -12.82 19.79
CA VAL A 48 -9.74 -12.84 20.21
C VAL A 48 -8.97 -13.94 19.49
N LYS A 49 -9.65 -15.08 19.20
CA LYS A 49 -9.10 -16.19 18.41
C LYS A 49 -10.17 -16.72 17.48
N GLU A 50 -9.80 -16.96 16.24
CA GLU A 50 -10.66 -17.61 15.24
C GLU A 50 -9.83 -18.35 14.21
N ILE A 51 -10.49 -19.19 13.41
CA ILE A 51 -9.89 -19.82 12.22
C ILE A 51 -10.72 -19.40 11.02
N VAL A 52 -10.06 -18.76 10.04
CA VAL A 52 -10.68 -18.30 8.80
C VAL A 52 -9.86 -18.81 7.63
N SER A 53 -10.48 -19.52 6.70
CA SER A 53 -9.81 -20.14 5.54
C SER A 53 -8.56 -20.98 5.92
N GLY A 54 -8.62 -21.69 7.06
CA GLY A 54 -7.52 -22.51 7.58
C GLY A 54 -6.40 -21.74 8.29
N ILE A 55 -6.47 -20.41 8.33
CA ILE A 55 -5.51 -19.55 9.04
C ILE A 55 -5.99 -19.36 10.48
N THR A 56 -5.13 -19.65 11.48
CA THR A 56 -5.43 -19.38 12.88
C THR A 56 -5.04 -17.95 13.25
N ILE A 57 -6.02 -17.10 13.57
CA ILE A 57 -5.82 -15.68 13.88
C ILE A 57 -5.91 -15.46 15.39
N TYR A 58 -4.90 -14.84 15.97
CA TYR A 58 -4.85 -14.41 17.37
C TYR A 58 -4.84 -12.89 17.43
N ARG A 59 -5.85 -12.27 18.01
CA ARG A 59 -5.97 -10.81 18.10
C ARG A 59 -5.62 -10.28 19.48
N VAL A 60 -4.81 -9.25 19.50
CA VAL A 60 -4.36 -8.53 20.70
C VAL A 60 -5.10 -7.22 20.80
N SER A 61 -5.81 -6.99 21.90
CA SER A 61 -6.46 -5.71 22.16
C SER A 61 -5.42 -4.66 22.55
N CYS A 62 -5.34 -3.58 21.77
CA CYS A 62 -4.44 -2.47 21.97
C CYS A 62 -5.21 -1.16 22.01
N TYR A 63 -4.83 -0.24 22.90
CA TYR A 63 -5.43 1.09 22.97
C TYR A 63 -5.23 1.89 21.67
N ASN A 64 -4.03 1.78 21.09
CA ASN A 64 -3.72 2.28 19.76
C ASN A 64 -2.63 1.41 19.11
N ARG A 65 -2.34 1.66 17.82
CA ARG A 65 -1.40 0.88 17.02
C ARG A 65 0.02 0.80 17.59
N PHE A 66 0.50 1.83 18.29
CA PHE A 66 1.86 1.86 18.83
C PHE A 66 2.04 0.89 20.01
N PHE A 67 0.98 0.66 20.81
CA PHE A 67 1.03 -0.32 21.88
C PHE A 67 1.12 -1.77 21.39
N PHE A 68 0.83 -2.04 20.11
CA PHE A 68 1.02 -3.36 19.54
C PHE A 68 2.47 -3.85 19.68
N SER A 69 3.45 -2.95 19.50
CA SER A 69 4.87 -3.28 19.64
C SER A 69 5.25 -3.88 21.00
N PHE A 70 4.47 -3.62 22.03
CA PHE A 70 4.73 -4.11 23.40
C PHE A 70 3.74 -5.22 23.80
N LEU A 71 2.44 -5.00 23.58
CA LEU A 71 1.39 -5.91 24.05
C LEU A 71 1.32 -7.21 23.26
N SER A 72 1.73 -7.22 21.98
CA SER A 72 1.73 -8.42 21.15
C SER A 72 2.79 -9.43 21.55
N LEU A 73 3.89 -9.00 22.16
CA LEU A 73 5.03 -9.88 22.49
C LEU A 73 4.58 -11.08 23.36
N ARG A 74 3.76 -10.85 24.38
CA ARG A 74 3.24 -11.94 25.23
C ARG A 74 2.45 -12.98 24.43
N GLN A 75 1.60 -12.51 23.48
CA GLN A 75 0.82 -13.43 22.65
C GLN A 75 1.70 -14.17 21.64
N ILE A 76 2.69 -13.48 21.06
CA ILE A 76 3.66 -14.10 20.14
C ILE A 76 4.42 -15.21 20.87
N LEU A 77 5.02 -14.93 22.02
CA LEU A 77 5.78 -15.91 22.80
C LEU A 77 4.93 -17.12 23.21
N LYS A 78 3.64 -16.92 23.50
CA LYS A 78 2.72 -18.01 23.86
C LYS A 78 2.47 -19.00 22.71
N VAL A 79 2.36 -18.49 21.46
CA VAL A 79 2.00 -19.32 20.30
C VAL A 79 3.19 -19.78 19.48
N LEU A 80 4.32 -19.06 19.54
CA LEU A 80 5.51 -19.30 18.74
C LEU A 80 6.11 -20.70 18.84
N PRO A 81 6.03 -21.45 19.98
CA PRO A 81 6.53 -22.83 20.02
C PRO A 81 5.92 -23.76 18.96
N ASP A 82 4.70 -23.48 18.51
CA ASP A 82 4.00 -24.27 17.50
C ASP A 82 4.46 -23.94 16.06
N TYR A 83 5.32 -22.92 15.87
CA TYR A 83 5.74 -22.42 14.56
C TYR A 83 7.26 -22.50 14.37
N GLU A 84 7.70 -22.54 13.13
CA GLU A 84 9.10 -22.71 12.72
C GLU A 84 9.72 -21.39 12.27
N ILE A 85 8.94 -20.55 11.59
CA ILE A 85 9.38 -19.31 10.96
C ILE A 85 8.43 -18.18 11.40
N ILE A 86 8.99 -16.99 11.59
CA ILE A 86 8.23 -15.75 11.79
C ILE A 86 8.30 -14.90 10.53
N GLN A 87 7.17 -14.53 9.97
CA GLN A 87 7.05 -13.51 8.93
C GLN A 87 6.46 -12.24 9.53
N THR A 88 7.11 -11.09 9.33
CA THR A 88 6.61 -9.79 9.82
C THR A 88 6.72 -8.71 8.75
N THR A 89 6.18 -7.52 9.05
CA THR A 89 6.31 -6.31 8.22
C THR A 89 7.05 -5.23 8.99
N SER A 90 7.53 -4.23 8.26
CA SER A 90 8.10 -3.01 8.86
C SER A 90 7.11 -2.30 9.80
N TYR A 91 7.60 -1.39 10.63
CA TYR A 91 6.86 -0.62 11.66
C TYR A 91 6.59 -1.39 12.97
N ASN A 92 5.35 -1.34 13.49
CA ASN A 92 5.06 -1.75 14.88
C ASN A 92 5.15 -3.27 15.13
N ALA A 93 5.05 -4.09 14.10
CA ALA A 93 5.15 -5.55 14.21
C ALA A 93 6.61 -6.05 14.23
N ALA A 94 7.55 -5.27 13.71
CA ALA A 94 8.95 -5.69 13.51
C ALA A 94 9.68 -6.03 14.82
N LEU A 95 9.61 -5.12 15.79
CA LEU A 95 10.34 -5.27 17.07
C LEU A 95 9.86 -6.48 17.89
N PRO A 96 8.55 -6.66 18.17
CA PRO A 96 8.11 -7.82 18.95
C PRO A 96 8.33 -9.15 18.23
N ALA A 97 8.22 -9.18 16.90
CA ALA A 97 8.55 -10.36 16.09
C ALA A 97 10.03 -10.73 16.21
N TRP A 98 10.93 -9.75 16.09
CA TRP A 98 12.36 -9.94 16.21
C TRP A 98 12.77 -10.41 17.63
N ILE A 99 12.25 -9.77 18.69
CA ILE A 99 12.50 -10.18 20.08
C ILE A 99 12.05 -11.62 20.30
N ALA A 100 10.86 -12.00 19.85
CA ALA A 100 10.35 -13.35 20.02
C ALA A 100 11.20 -14.38 19.25
N GLY A 101 11.61 -14.05 18.00
CA GLY A 101 12.51 -14.87 17.21
C GLY A 101 13.86 -15.10 17.88
N LEU A 102 14.45 -14.03 18.46
CA LEU A 102 15.71 -14.13 19.20
C LEU A 102 15.58 -15.05 20.42
N LEU A 103 14.53 -14.87 21.23
CA LEU A 103 14.31 -15.67 22.45
C LEU A 103 14.05 -17.16 22.16
N HIS A 104 13.39 -17.49 21.06
CA HIS A 104 13.06 -18.86 20.67
C HIS A 104 14.00 -19.44 19.59
N LYS A 105 15.03 -18.70 19.19
CA LYS A 105 15.98 -19.08 18.13
C LYS A 105 15.25 -19.46 16.81
N LYS A 106 14.21 -18.71 16.46
CA LYS A 106 13.45 -18.89 15.22
C LYS A 106 13.85 -17.84 14.19
N PRO A 107 13.99 -18.20 12.91
CA PRO A 107 14.28 -17.22 11.87
C PRO A 107 13.12 -16.22 11.71
N VAL A 108 13.48 -14.95 11.55
CA VAL A 108 12.53 -13.85 11.31
C VAL A 108 12.78 -13.29 9.92
N VAL A 109 11.76 -13.36 9.08
CA VAL A 109 11.70 -12.69 7.78
C VAL A 109 10.91 -11.41 7.94
N ILE A 110 11.43 -10.31 7.43
CA ILE A 110 10.71 -9.03 7.41
C ILE A 110 10.44 -8.59 5.97
N THR A 111 9.21 -8.14 5.70
CA THR A 111 8.85 -7.49 4.45
C THR A 111 8.78 -5.99 4.65
N PHE A 112 9.59 -5.26 3.90
CA PHE A 112 9.54 -3.81 3.82
C PHE A 112 8.66 -3.40 2.64
N HIS A 113 7.56 -2.72 2.97
CA HIS A 113 6.70 -2.14 1.96
C HIS A 113 7.24 -0.82 1.43
N GLU A 114 8.00 -0.08 2.24
CA GLU A 114 8.55 1.22 1.89
C GLU A 114 9.64 1.62 2.89
N VAL A 115 10.62 2.39 2.44
CA VAL A 115 11.64 3.05 3.28
C VAL A 115 11.62 4.53 2.95
N TRP A 116 11.21 5.34 3.90
CA TRP A 116 11.07 6.78 3.66
C TRP A 116 12.35 7.58 3.95
N GLY A 117 13.16 7.17 4.91
CA GLY A 117 14.45 7.81 5.18
C GLY A 117 14.33 9.34 5.26
N ARG A 118 15.01 10.05 4.33
CA ARG A 118 14.96 11.51 4.28
C ARG A 118 13.60 12.09 3.87
N LEU A 119 12.69 11.30 3.30
CA LEU A 119 11.37 11.77 2.92
C LEU A 119 10.54 12.18 4.16
N TRP A 120 10.79 11.58 5.33
CA TRP A 120 10.13 11.99 6.58
C TRP A 120 10.13 13.50 6.82
N TRP A 121 11.19 14.20 6.40
CA TRP A 121 11.34 15.65 6.59
C TRP A 121 10.46 16.49 5.66
N LYS A 122 10.00 15.92 4.55
CA LYS A 122 9.23 16.62 3.51
C LYS A 122 7.73 16.30 3.54
N LEU A 123 7.31 15.25 4.27
CA LEU A 123 5.91 14.80 4.26
C LEU A 123 4.98 15.84 4.91
N PRO A 124 3.83 16.17 4.27
CA PRO A 124 2.82 17.03 4.84
C PRO A 124 2.05 16.34 5.99
N PHE A 125 1.27 17.11 6.73
CA PHE A 125 0.34 16.62 7.78
C PHE A 125 0.99 15.92 8.98
N ILE A 126 2.32 15.93 9.13
CA ILE A 126 3.05 15.33 10.27
C ILE A 126 3.84 16.41 10.98
N SER A 127 3.68 16.52 12.30
CA SER A 127 4.46 17.46 13.11
C SER A 127 5.94 17.06 13.21
N LEU A 128 6.83 18.03 13.40
CA LEU A 128 8.28 17.78 13.44
C LEU A 128 8.69 16.75 14.50
N PRO A 129 8.19 16.76 15.75
CA PRO A 129 8.55 15.74 16.74
C PRO A 129 8.16 14.32 16.29
N LEU A 130 7.00 14.16 15.64
CA LEU A 130 6.57 12.88 15.12
C LEU A 130 7.43 12.40 13.94
N ARG A 131 7.87 13.33 13.06
CA ARG A 131 8.81 12.99 11.97
C ARG A 131 10.12 12.45 12.53
N VAL A 132 10.68 13.10 13.57
CA VAL A 132 11.89 12.63 14.25
C VAL A 132 11.67 11.24 14.85
N GLY A 133 10.56 11.03 15.57
CA GLY A 133 10.24 9.75 16.19
C GLY A 133 10.11 8.63 15.17
N PHE A 134 9.37 8.85 14.08
CA PHE A 134 9.20 7.87 13.01
C PHE A 134 10.50 7.57 12.26
N PHE A 135 11.32 8.60 12.00
CA PHE A 135 12.63 8.40 11.40
C PHE A 135 13.55 7.54 12.29
N LEU A 136 13.63 7.85 13.57
CA LEU A 136 14.44 7.06 14.52
C LEU A 136 13.94 5.62 14.64
N TRP A 137 12.63 5.43 14.68
CA TRP A 137 12.01 4.09 14.68
C TRP A 137 12.35 3.30 13.42
N GLU A 138 12.21 3.91 12.24
CA GLU A 138 12.60 3.29 10.98
C GLU A 138 14.08 2.91 10.98
N GLN A 139 14.97 3.81 11.43
CA GLN A 139 16.40 3.53 11.53
C GLN A 139 16.72 2.39 12.50
N MET A 140 15.98 2.27 13.59
CA MET A 140 16.12 1.14 14.52
C MET A 140 15.70 -0.18 13.84
N VAL A 141 14.51 -0.21 13.23
CA VAL A 141 13.98 -1.41 12.55
C VAL A 141 14.91 -1.87 11.42
N LEU A 142 15.49 -0.95 10.64
CA LEU A 142 16.45 -1.26 9.57
C LEU A 142 17.76 -1.92 10.09
N ARG A 143 18.13 -1.73 11.35
CA ARG A 143 19.37 -2.26 11.94
C ARG A 143 19.19 -3.58 12.68
N LEU A 144 17.96 -4.06 12.84
CA LEU A 144 17.73 -5.36 13.49
C LEU A 144 18.22 -6.49 12.57
N PRO A 145 18.93 -7.50 13.12
CA PRO A 145 19.43 -8.60 12.32
C PRO A 145 18.31 -9.63 12.04
N TYR A 146 17.69 -9.50 10.86
CA TYR A 146 16.72 -10.45 10.35
C TYR A 146 17.41 -11.60 9.60
N ALA A 147 16.79 -12.78 9.58
CA ALA A 147 17.27 -13.92 8.80
C ALA A 147 17.23 -13.59 7.29
N LYS A 148 16.15 -12.97 6.84
CA LYS A 148 15.97 -12.43 5.48
C LYS A 148 15.11 -11.16 5.49
N VAL A 149 15.37 -10.30 4.54
CA VAL A 149 14.63 -9.07 4.30
C VAL A 149 14.00 -9.14 2.91
N VAL A 150 12.70 -8.90 2.81
CA VAL A 150 11.98 -8.85 1.54
C VAL A 150 11.68 -7.40 1.19
N ALA A 151 12.03 -7.01 -0.02
CA ALA A 151 11.63 -5.75 -0.66
C ALA A 151 10.51 -6.01 -1.66
N VAL A 152 9.44 -5.22 -1.61
CA VAL A 152 8.25 -5.41 -2.47
C VAL A 152 8.36 -4.76 -3.86
N SER A 153 9.47 -4.08 -4.13
CA SER A 153 9.84 -3.47 -5.42
C SER A 153 11.37 -3.27 -5.49
N ASP A 154 11.91 -3.09 -6.67
CA ASP A 154 13.35 -2.78 -6.80
C ASP A 154 13.67 -1.41 -6.19
N ALA A 155 12.79 -0.42 -6.30
CA ALA A 155 12.93 0.86 -5.61
C ALA A 155 13.06 0.69 -4.09
N THR A 156 12.23 -0.17 -3.47
CA THR A 156 12.35 -0.49 -2.04
C THR A 156 13.66 -1.24 -1.77
N ARG A 157 14.06 -2.19 -2.61
CA ARG A 157 15.33 -2.91 -2.49
C ARG A 157 16.52 -1.96 -2.52
N GLN A 158 16.57 -1.05 -3.48
CA GLN A 158 17.61 -0.04 -3.58
C GLN A 158 17.65 0.89 -2.36
N SER A 159 16.49 1.26 -1.83
CA SER A 159 16.39 2.08 -0.62
C SER A 159 16.92 1.35 0.62
N LEU A 160 16.64 0.06 0.75
CA LEU A 160 17.17 -0.80 1.83
C LEU A 160 18.70 -0.90 1.74
N ILE A 161 19.25 -1.18 0.57
CA ILE A 161 20.71 -1.27 0.34
C ILE A 161 21.39 0.08 0.63
N LYS A 162 20.81 1.20 0.16
CA LYS A 162 21.30 2.56 0.47
C LYS A 162 21.23 2.90 1.96
N SER A 163 20.34 2.24 2.70
CA SER A 163 20.21 2.37 4.16
C SER A 163 21.19 1.48 4.94
N GLY A 164 22.06 0.72 4.23
CA GLY A 164 23.14 -0.07 4.82
C GLY A 164 22.86 -1.56 4.97
N LEU A 165 21.74 -2.07 4.42
CA LEU A 165 21.51 -3.52 4.40
C LEU A 165 22.39 -4.18 3.35
N ARG A 166 22.87 -5.40 3.66
CA ARG A 166 23.68 -6.19 2.73
C ARG A 166 22.79 -6.68 1.57
N PRO A 167 23.22 -6.51 0.29
CA PRO A 167 22.46 -6.96 -0.86
C PRO A 167 22.04 -8.42 -0.83
N ASP A 168 22.91 -9.31 -0.33
CA ASP A 168 22.68 -10.77 -0.24
C ASP A 168 21.59 -11.14 0.77
N ASN A 169 21.23 -10.22 1.67
CA ASN A 169 20.18 -10.42 2.65
C ASN A 169 18.83 -9.83 2.21
N VAL A 170 18.78 -9.11 1.08
CA VAL A 170 17.58 -8.45 0.58
C VAL A 170 17.06 -9.17 -0.66
N GLU A 171 15.97 -9.90 -0.50
CA GLU A 171 15.26 -10.58 -1.58
C GLU A 171 14.23 -9.63 -2.21
N LEU A 172 14.16 -9.61 -3.53
CA LEU A 172 13.12 -8.88 -4.26
C LEU A 172 11.94 -9.82 -4.51
N ILE A 173 10.83 -9.55 -3.86
CA ILE A 173 9.57 -10.26 -4.08
C ILE A 173 8.49 -9.20 -4.31
N TYR A 174 8.12 -8.96 -5.56
CA TYR A 174 7.06 -8.02 -5.88
C TYR A 174 5.73 -8.45 -5.25
N ASN A 175 4.95 -7.48 -4.83
CA ASN A 175 3.57 -7.74 -4.46
C ASN A 175 2.79 -8.26 -5.68
N GLY A 176 1.87 -9.19 -5.45
CA GLY A 176 1.08 -9.78 -6.52
C GLY A 176 -0.38 -9.30 -6.53
N LEU A 177 -0.96 -9.29 -7.72
CA LEU A 177 -2.39 -9.10 -7.97
C LEU A 177 -3.04 -10.42 -8.38
N ASP A 178 -4.26 -10.64 -7.93
CA ASP A 178 -5.13 -11.67 -8.50
C ASP A 178 -5.82 -11.09 -9.73
N TYR A 179 -5.33 -11.45 -10.90
CA TYR A 179 -5.87 -10.96 -12.17
C TYR A 179 -7.25 -11.48 -12.50
N SER A 180 -7.75 -12.53 -11.83
CA SER A 180 -9.12 -13.03 -12.01
C SER A 180 -10.18 -11.99 -11.60
N GLU A 181 -9.83 -11.06 -10.69
CA GLU A 181 -10.71 -9.96 -10.30
C GLU A 181 -10.99 -8.94 -11.43
N PHE A 182 -10.15 -8.95 -12.49
CA PHE A 182 -10.23 -8.01 -13.61
C PHE A 182 -10.78 -8.65 -14.88
N GLU A 183 -11.07 -9.95 -14.88
CA GLU A 183 -11.63 -10.65 -16.02
C GLU A 183 -12.98 -10.06 -16.44
N GLY A 184 -13.12 -9.72 -17.71
CA GLY A 184 -14.33 -9.09 -18.27
C GLY A 184 -14.48 -7.59 -17.91
N LEU A 185 -13.50 -6.97 -17.24
CA LEU A 185 -13.49 -5.55 -16.96
C LEU A 185 -12.58 -4.84 -17.96
N ALA A 186 -13.12 -4.37 -19.07
CA ALA A 186 -12.39 -3.52 -20.00
C ALA A 186 -12.59 -2.04 -19.65
N TRP A 187 -11.63 -1.22 -20.02
CA TRP A 187 -11.76 0.23 -19.98
C TRP A 187 -12.89 0.72 -20.88
N GLU A 188 -13.77 1.54 -20.34
CA GLU A 188 -14.87 2.19 -21.03
C GLU A 188 -14.68 3.70 -20.91
N PRO A 189 -14.01 4.35 -21.90
CA PRO A 189 -13.76 5.78 -21.84
C PRO A 189 -15.07 6.56 -21.78
N PRO A 190 -15.24 7.48 -20.81
CA PRO A 190 -16.44 8.29 -20.72
C PRO A 190 -16.47 9.35 -21.83
N THR A 191 -17.68 9.81 -22.18
CA THR A 191 -17.85 10.91 -23.14
C THR A 191 -17.40 12.25 -22.58
N GLN A 192 -17.55 12.45 -21.26
CA GLN A 192 -17.10 13.62 -20.54
C GLN A 192 -15.76 13.33 -19.87
N PHE A 193 -14.79 14.20 -20.03
CA PHE A 193 -13.48 14.02 -19.40
C PHE A 193 -13.61 13.90 -17.88
N THR A 194 -13.35 12.69 -17.36
CA THR A 194 -13.46 12.35 -15.95
C THR A 194 -12.15 11.78 -15.46
N TYR A 195 -11.41 12.50 -14.64
CA TYR A 195 -10.19 11.99 -14.01
C TYR A 195 -10.49 11.54 -12.59
N THR A 196 -9.82 10.47 -12.18
CA THR A 196 -10.10 9.79 -10.92
C THR A 196 -8.86 9.73 -10.04
N TYR A 197 -9.04 10.00 -8.76
CA TYR A 197 -8.13 9.59 -7.71
C TYR A 197 -8.84 8.56 -6.83
N PHE A 198 -8.19 7.44 -6.54
CA PHE A 198 -8.70 6.48 -5.57
C PHE A 198 -7.60 5.89 -4.70
N GLY A 199 -7.96 5.47 -3.51
CA GLY A 199 -7.03 4.84 -2.56
C GLY A 199 -7.10 5.43 -1.16
N ARG A 200 -6.17 4.98 -0.31
CA ARG A 200 -6.10 5.44 1.09
C ARG A 200 -5.66 6.89 1.17
N LEU A 201 -6.21 7.61 2.14
CA LEU A 201 -5.69 8.91 2.53
C LEU A 201 -4.35 8.74 3.25
N GLY A 202 -3.32 9.39 2.76
CA GLY A 202 -1.97 9.29 3.32
C GLY A 202 -1.12 10.51 3.00
N THR A 203 -0.11 10.75 3.83
CA THR A 203 0.79 11.90 3.73
C THR A 203 1.73 11.82 2.53
N SER A 204 1.95 10.62 1.96
CA SER A 204 2.78 10.42 0.78
C SER A 204 2.00 10.41 -0.54
N LYS A 205 0.67 10.59 -0.50
CA LYS A 205 -0.21 10.38 -1.66
C LYS A 205 -0.42 11.60 -2.56
N GLY A 206 0.14 12.76 -2.19
CA GLY A 206 0.15 13.96 -3.03
C GLY A 206 -1.20 14.65 -3.21
N LEU A 207 -2.17 14.43 -2.30
CA LEU A 207 -3.46 15.11 -2.36
C LEU A 207 -3.33 16.64 -2.21
N GLU A 208 -2.32 17.11 -1.47
CA GLU A 208 -2.01 18.53 -1.31
C GLU A 208 -1.53 19.17 -2.63
N LEU A 209 -1.08 18.38 -3.60
CA LEU A 209 -0.70 18.83 -4.94
C LEU A 209 -1.89 18.68 -5.91
N LEU A 210 -2.63 17.59 -5.80
CA LEU A 210 -3.74 17.28 -6.69
C LEU A 210 -4.94 18.23 -6.48
N MET A 211 -5.31 18.51 -5.25
CA MET A 211 -6.49 19.31 -4.96
C MET A 211 -6.42 20.75 -5.55
N PRO A 212 -5.31 21.53 -5.40
CA PRO A 212 -5.20 22.82 -6.04
C PRO A 212 -5.08 22.72 -7.58
N ALA A 213 -4.37 21.71 -8.10
CA ALA A 213 -4.31 21.46 -9.53
C ALA A 213 -5.71 21.16 -10.14
N ALA A 214 -6.50 20.35 -9.43
CA ALA A 214 -7.88 20.03 -9.81
C ALA A 214 -8.79 21.28 -9.80
N SER A 215 -8.63 22.17 -8.80
CA SER A 215 -9.36 23.44 -8.75
C SER A 215 -9.04 24.33 -9.96
N LYS A 216 -7.76 24.49 -10.27
CA LYS A 216 -7.31 25.25 -11.44
C LYS A 216 -7.82 24.63 -12.75
N PHE A 217 -7.81 23.28 -12.84
CA PHE A 217 -8.27 22.56 -14.02
C PHE A 217 -9.80 22.72 -14.23
N ALA A 218 -10.61 22.67 -13.18
CA ALA A 218 -12.05 22.89 -13.25
C ALA A 218 -12.41 24.28 -13.79
N LEU A 219 -11.63 25.31 -13.46
CA LEU A 219 -11.84 26.67 -13.98
C LEU A 219 -11.56 26.79 -15.47
N THR A 220 -10.56 26.06 -15.98
CA THR A 220 -10.16 26.12 -17.41
C THR A 220 -10.89 25.07 -18.27
N HIS A 221 -11.44 24.03 -17.65
CA HIS A 221 -12.14 22.93 -18.31
C HIS A 221 -13.46 22.62 -17.56
N PRO A 222 -14.47 23.50 -17.65
CA PRO A 222 -15.68 23.43 -16.84
C PRO A 222 -16.50 22.15 -17.09
N ASP A 223 -16.34 21.53 -18.25
CA ASP A 223 -17.01 20.27 -18.59
C ASP A 223 -16.34 19.04 -17.98
N SER A 224 -15.18 19.20 -17.32
CA SER A 224 -14.50 18.08 -16.67
C SER A 224 -15.16 17.65 -15.36
N ARG A 225 -14.90 16.39 -14.95
CA ARG A 225 -15.32 15.87 -13.63
C ARG A 225 -14.12 15.29 -12.91
N PHE A 226 -14.07 15.52 -11.62
CA PHE A 226 -13.08 14.92 -10.72
C PHE A 226 -13.76 13.87 -9.84
N LYS A 227 -13.49 12.59 -10.10
CA LYS A 227 -13.98 11.48 -9.29
C LYS A 227 -12.98 11.19 -8.17
N LEU A 228 -13.39 11.36 -6.92
CA LEU A 228 -12.57 11.20 -5.74
C LEU A 228 -13.11 10.03 -4.89
N ILE A 229 -12.46 8.87 -4.95
CA ILE A 229 -12.90 7.64 -4.25
C ILE A 229 -11.96 7.40 -3.07
N ILE A 230 -12.35 7.87 -1.89
CA ILE A 230 -11.51 7.91 -0.70
C ILE A 230 -12.24 7.45 0.56
N PRO A 231 -11.54 6.81 1.53
CA PRO A 231 -12.13 6.50 2.83
C PRO A 231 -12.32 7.78 3.66
N LYS A 232 -13.19 7.70 4.68
CA LYS A 232 -13.41 8.79 5.64
C LYS A 232 -12.32 8.90 6.72
N TYR A 233 -11.28 8.08 6.64
CA TYR A 233 -10.17 8.02 7.59
C TYR A 233 -8.82 8.05 6.87
N PRO A 234 -7.81 8.76 7.39
CA PRO A 234 -7.78 9.59 8.62
C PRO A 234 -8.67 10.83 8.52
N VAL A 235 -9.45 11.08 9.58
CA VAL A 235 -10.47 12.15 9.63
C VAL A 235 -9.88 13.53 9.32
N ALA A 236 -8.66 13.80 9.78
CA ALA A 236 -8.00 15.10 9.56
C ALA A 236 -7.79 15.39 8.05
N ILE A 237 -7.28 14.40 7.29
CA ILE A 237 -7.05 14.55 5.84
C ILE A 237 -8.38 14.59 5.09
N TYR A 238 -9.34 13.75 5.47
CA TYR A 238 -10.67 13.76 4.88
C TYR A 238 -11.38 15.10 5.05
N ASN A 239 -11.36 15.67 6.25
CA ASN A 239 -11.95 16.97 6.52
C ASN A 239 -11.22 18.10 5.78
N TRP A 240 -9.88 17.99 5.65
CA TRP A 240 -9.11 18.93 4.84
C TRP A 240 -9.55 18.89 3.37
N VAL A 241 -9.74 17.71 2.77
CA VAL A 241 -10.23 17.55 1.40
C VAL A 241 -11.61 18.21 1.24
N LYS A 242 -12.55 17.90 2.13
CA LYS A 242 -13.90 18.51 2.10
C LYS A 242 -13.87 20.04 2.23
N ALA A 243 -13.03 20.55 3.12
CA ALA A 243 -12.86 21.99 3.29
C ALA A 243 -12.32 22.64 2.02
N LYS A 244 -11.39 21.97 1.29
CA LYS A 244 -10.84 22.48 0.04
C LYS A 244 -11.85 22.45 -1.11
N ILE A 245 -12.66 21.39 -1.23
CA ILE A 245 -13.76 21.32 -2.20
C ILE A 245 -14.66 22.54 -2.02
N LYS A 246 -15.09 22.81 -0.78
CA LYS A 246 -15.97 23.97 -0.48
C LYS A 246 -15.26 25.32 -0.69
N GLN A 247 -14.01 25.45 -0.20
CA GLN A 247 -13.23 26.69 -0.30
C GLN A 247 -13.01 27.14 -1.75
N TRP A 248 -12.87 26.18 -2.66
CA TRP A 248 -12.57 26.43 -4.06
C TRP A 248 -13.80 26.27 -4.98
N HIS A 249 -15.00 26.16 -4.40
CA HIS A 249 -16.27 26.03 -5.13
C HIS A 249 -16.25 24.91 -6.18
N MET A 250 -15.74 23.73 -5.77
CA MET A 250 -15.61 22.57 -6.65
C MET A 250 -16.77 21.57 -6.52
N GLU A 251 -17.82 21.90 -5.75
CA GLU A 251 -18.91 20.97 -5.42
C GLU A 251 -19.57 20.38 -6.68
N ASP A 252 -19.76 21.20 -7.72
CA ASP A 252 -20.37 20.78 -8.98
C ASP A 252 -19.42 19.98 -9.89
N HIS A 253 -18.10 19.99 -9.61
CA HIS A 253 -17.07 19.29 -10.39
C HIS A 253 -16.63 17.98 -9.75
N VAL A 254 -16.81 17.81 -8.43
CA VAL A 254 -16.29 16.66 -7.68
C VAL A 254 -17.36 15.62 -7.41
N ILE A 255 -17.10 14.40 -7.84
CA ILE A 255 -17.88 13.20 -7.46
C ILE A 255 -17.15 12.52 -6.32
N LEU A 256 -17.64 12.68 -5.09
CA LEU A 256 -17.02 12.13 -3.89
C LEU A 256 -17.68 10.80 -3.49
N LEU A 257 -16.94 9.71 -3.57
CA LEU A 257 -17.39 8.34 -3.29
C LEU A 257 -16.63 7.72 -2.12
N HIS A 258 -17.32 6.87 -1.36
CA HIS A 258 -16.80 6.21 -0.16
C HIS A 258 -17.26 4.76 -0.08
N ASP A 259 -16.49 3.95 0.65
CA ASP A 259 -16.90 2.62 1.13
C ASP A 259 -17.42 1.69 0.02
N LEU A 260 -16.87 1.81 -1.20
CA LEU A 260 -17.22 0.95 -2.32
C LEU A 260 -16.67 -0.46 -2.11
N SER A 261 -17.44 -1.47 -2.50
CA SER A 261 -16.91 -2.82 -2.69
C SER A 261 -15.86 -2.82 -3.80
N ARG A 262 -14.92 -3.80 -3.82
CA ARG A 262 -13.90 -3.89 -4.89
C ARG A 262 -14.54 -3.90 -6.29
N LYS A 263 -15.62 -4.65 -6.49
CA LYS A 263 -16.34 -4.70 -7.76
C LYS A 263 -16.90 -3.32 -8.16
N ALA A 264 -17.53 -2.61 -7.21
CA ALA A 264 -18.04 -1.25 -7.45
C ALA A 264 -16.92 -0.25 -7.71
N LEU A 265 -15.79 -0.37 -6.96
CA LEU A 265 -14.60 0.46 -7.17
C LEU A 265 -14.07 0.30 -8.61
N PHE A 266 -13.85 -0.93 -9.06
CA PHE A 266 -13.33 -1.18 -10.41
C PHE A 266 -14.32 -0.76 -11.50
N SER A 267 -15.63 -0.91 -11.27
CA SER A 267 -16.66 -0.38 -12.16
C SER A 267 -16.60 1.14 -12.29
N GLU A 268 -16.32 1.86 -11.19
CA GLU A 268 -16.15 3.31 -11.20
C GLU A 268 -14.84 3.75 -11.85
N VAL A 269 -13.75 3.02 -11.62
CA VAL A 269 -12.42 3.35 -12.15
C VAL A 269 -12.38 3.12 -13.67
N ARG A 270 -12.91 2.00 -14.19
CA ARG A 270 -12.89 1.69 -15.63
C ARG A 270 -13.66 2.68 -16.49
N THR A 271 -14.60 3.45 -15.91
CA THR A 271 -15.35 4.53 -16.57
C THR A 271 -14.71 5.91 -16.35
N SER A 272 -13.40 5.96 -16.17
CA SER A 272 -12.63 7.20 -16.06
C SER A 272 -11.79 7.44 -17.30
N SER A 273 -11.56 8.71 -17.68
CA SER A 273 -10.64 9.06 -18.75
C SER A 273 -9.19 8.73 -18.36
N CYS A 274 -8.86 8.92 -17.09
CA CYS A 274 -7.57 8.56 -16.51
C CYS A 274 -7.63 8.51 -14.98
N VAL A 275 -6.59 7.89 -14.39
CA VAL A 275 -6.35 7.91 -12.94
C VAL A 275 -5.11 8.74 -12.64
N VAL A 276 -5.17 9.59 -11.61
CA VAL A 276 -4.06 10.45 -11.19
C VAL A 276 -3.41 9.90 -9.93
N ILE A 277 -2.09 9.65 -9.98
CA ILE A 277 -1.28 9.10 -8.89
C ILE A 277 -0.09 10.04 -8.60
N PRO A 278 -0.30 11.16 -7.90
CA PRO A 278 0.73 12.17 -7.66
C PRO A 278 1.54 11.88 -6.40
N SER A 279 1.78 10.61 -6.11
CA SER A 279 2.40 10.17 -4.87
C SER A 279 3.86 10.63 -4.76
N HIS A 280 4.28 11.10 -3.57
CA HIS A 280 5.68 11.40 -3.25
C HIS A 280 6.55 10.15 -3.21
N SER A 281 5.96 9.04 -2.77
CA SER A 281 6.63 7.75 -2.66
C SER A 281 5.59 6.62 -2.62
N GLU A 282 5.95 5.50 -3.20
CA GLU A 282 5.20 4.25 -3.18
C GLU A 282 6.16 3.08 -3.01
N GLY A 283 5.75 2.11 -2.20
CA GLY A 283 6.54 0.88 -2.05
C GLY A 283 6.30 -0.13 -3.16
N PHE A 284 5.05 -0.22 -3.65
CA PHE A 284 4.66 -0.99 -4.83
C PHE A 284 3.59 -0.24 -5.64
N CYS A 285 2.58 0.30 -4.97
CA CYS A 285 1.40 0.96 -5.53
C CYS A 285 0.40 -0.01 -6.17
N PHE A 286 -0.39 -0.68 -5.35
CA PHE A 286 -1.51 -1.52 -5.84
C PHE A 286 -2.47 -0.73 -6.74
N VAL A 287 -2.71 0.55 -6.45
CA VAL A 287 -3.55 1.43 -7.29
C VAL A 287 -3.04 1.46 -8.73
N ALA A 288 -1.72 1.64 -8.94
CA ALA A 288 -1.17 1.65 -10.29
C ALA A 288 -1.31 0.28 -10.97
N ALA A 289 -1.02 -0.82 -10.27
CA ALA A 289 -1.17 -2.17 -10.80
C ALA A 289 -2.63 -2.50 -11.16
N GLU A 290 -3.59 -2.09 -10.32
CA GLU A 290 -5.04 -2.25 -10.56
C GLU A 290 -5.49 -1.44 -11.79
N VAL A 291 -5.01 -0.19 -11.94
CA VAL A 291 -5.31 0.67 -13.08
C VAL A 291 -4.74 0.11 -14.38
N VAL A 292 -3.51 -0.40 -14.33
CA VAL A 292 -2.88 -1.12 -15.47
C VAL A 292 -3.69 -2.35 -15.86
N ALA A 293 -4.15 -3.14 -14.88
CA ALA A 293 -4.98 -4.33 -15.13
C ALA A 293 -6.34 -3.97 -15.77
N LEU A 294 -6.91 -2.82 -15.41
CA LEU A 294 -8.13 -2.25 -16.01
C LEU A 294 -7.88 -1.55 -17.35
N GLN A 295 -6.62 -1.40 -17.80
CA GLN A 295 -6.22 -0.69 -19.00
C GLN A 295 -6.62 0.80 -19.04
N VAL A 296 -6.86 1.41 -17.87
CA VAL A 296 -7.19 2.84 -17.76
C VAL A 296 -5.91 3.67 -17.85
N PRO A 297 -5.89 4.79 -18.59
CA PRO A 297 -4.73 5.68 -18.67
C PRO A 297 -4.32 6.25 -17.30
N ILE A 298 -3.03 6.51 -17.11
CA ILE A 298 -2.45 6.94 -15.83
C ILE A 298 -1.71 8.27 -15.98
N ILE A 299 -1.95 9.20 -15.07
CA ILE A 299 -1.07 10.35 -14.81
C ILE A 299 -0.31 10.02 -13.53
N SER A 300 1.02 9.88 -13.57
CA SER A 300 1.83 9.39 -12.46
C SER A 300 3.05 10.26 -12.19
N SER A 301 3.40 10.38 -10.91
CA SER A 301 4.65 11.04 -10.51
C SER A 301 5.92 10.28 -10.94
N GLN A 302 5.80 9.05 -11.36
CA GLN A 302 6.92 8.16 -11.71
C GLN A 302 8.02 8.12 -10.62
N ARG A 303 7.62 8.26 -9.35
CA ARG A 303 8.53 8.20 -8.19
C ARG A 303 8.57 6.80 -7.61
N THR A 304 9.74 6.40 -7.16
CA THR A 304 9.99 5.10 -6.50
C THR A 304 9.41 3.92 -7.31
N ALA A 305 8.57 3.07 -6.72
CA ALA A 305 8.00 1.91 -7.40
C ALA A 305 7.02 2.24 -8.53
N LEU A 306 6.53 3.47 -8.65
CA LEU A 306 5.67 3.86 -9.78
C LEU A 306 6.38 3.73 -11.13
N LYS A 307 7.72 3.88 -11.17
CA LYS A 307 8.52 3.63 -12.39
C LYS A 307 8.51 2.17 -12.85
N GLU A 308 8.18 1.26 -11.93
CA GLU A 308 8.19 -0.19 -12.20
C GLU A 308 6.78 -0.71 -12.47
N VAL A 309 5.77 -0.07 -11.86
CA VAL A 309 4.41 -0.61 -11.81
C VAL A 309 3.45 0.13 -12.74
N ALA A 310 3.61 1.43 -12.93
CA ALA A 310 2.77 2.18 -13.86
C ALA A 310 3.16 1.88 -15.31
N GLY A 311 2.16 1.64 -16.16
CA GLY A 311 2.34 1.31 -17.58
C GLY A 311 1.04 1.48 -18.37
N GLY A 312 1.06 1.11 -19.65
CA GLY A 312 -0.02 1.39 -20.59
C GLY A 312 0.05 2.82 -21.09
N LYS A 313 -1.08 3.49 -21.27
CA LYS A 313 -1.14 4.93 -21.59
C LYS A 313 -0.77 5.74 -20.36
N LEU A 314 0.35 6.46 -20.43
CA LEU A 314 0.93 7.12 -19.28
C LEU A 314 1.32 8.57 -19.60
N ILE A 315 1.14 9.46 -18.61
CA ILE A 315 1.72 10.79 -18.57
C ILE A 315 2.56 10.88 -17.28
N GLU A 316 3.82 11.24 -17.42
CA GLU A 316 4.70 11.51 -16.28
C GLU A 316 4.50 12.94 -15.76
N ILE A 317 4.26 13.09 -14.46
CA ILE A 317 4.32 14.38 -13.77
C ILE A 317 5.80 14.75 -13.61
N GLY A 318 6.32 15.64 -14.45
CA GLY A 318 7.73 16.03 -14.45
C GLY A 318 8.17 16.64 -13.12
N ASP A 319 7.70 17.85 -12.80
CA ASP A 319 7.88 18.44 -11.50
C ASP A 319 6.73 18.01 -10.58
N LEU A 320 7.06 17.40 -9.44
CA LEU A 320 6.04 16.95 -8.49
C LEU A 320 5.59 18.12 -7.62
N ASP A 321 4.82 19.00 -8.22
CA ASP A 321 4.14 20.14 -7.62
C ASP A 321 2.74 20.33 -8.23
N GLU A 322 2.03 21.33 -7.77
CA GLU A 322 0.69 21.70 -8.26
C GLU A 322 0.64 21.94 -9.78
N ASN A 323 1.66 22.63 -10.32
CA ASN A 323 1.72 22.97 -11.74
C ASN A 323 2.02 21.75 -12.61
N GLY A 324 2.90 20.83 -12.14
CA GLY A 324 3.18 19.58 -12.84
C GLY A 324 1.95 18.68 -12.90
N VAL A 325 1.19 18.56 -11.81
CA VAL A 325 -0.08 17.81 -11.81
C VAL A 325 -1.10 18.47 -12.76
N TYR A 326 -1.23 19.81 -12.73
CA TYR A 326 -2.11 20.54 -13.63
C TYR A 326 -1.73 20.31 -15.11
N LYS A 327 -0.43 20.39 -15.46
CA LYS A 327 0.05 20.11 -16.82
C LYS A 327 -0.31 18.69 -17.25
N GLY A 328 -0.08 17.69 -16.40
CA GLY A 328 -0.46 16.32 -16.69
C GLY A 328 -1.96 16.15 -16.96
N LEU A 329 -2.83 16.87 -16.24
CA LEU A 329 -4.27 16.89 -16.52
C LEU A 329 -4.58 17.50 -17.90
N VAL A 330 -3.89 18.58 -18.28
CA VAL A 330 -4.07 19.23 -19.60
C VAL A 330 -3.57 18.30 -20.73
N GLU A 331 -2.45 17.66 -20.56
CA GLU A 331 -1.90 16.68 -21.52
C GLU A 331 -2.87 15.50 -21.71
N ALA A 332 -3.45 14.99 -20.59
CA ALA A 332 -4.44 13.92 -20.62
C ALA A 332 -5.74 14.34 -21.34
N TYR A 333 -6.21 15.57 -21.08
CA TYR A 333 -7.36 16.13 -21.77
C TYR A 333 -7.12 16.22 -23.31
N ASN A 334 -5.90 16.56 -23.71
CA ASN A 334 -5.45 16.62 -25.11
C ASN A 334 -5.00 15.26 -25.68
N GLN A 335 -5.19 14.15 -24.97
CA GLN A 335 -4.83 12.79 -25.39
C GLN A 335 -3.32 12.60 -25.70
N GLN A 336 -2.43 13.29 -25.01
CA GLN A 336 -0.98 13.27 -25.23
C GLN A 336 -0.32 12.17 -24.36
N TRP A 337 -0.62 10.92 -24.67
CA TRP A 337 -0.13 9.75 -23.92
C TRP A 337 1.18 9.20 -24.49
N GLU A 338 2.06 8.74 -23.59
CA GLU A 338 3.12 7.80 -23.93
C GLU A 338 2.61 6.36 -23.73
N GLU A 339 3.05 5.44 -24.60
CA GLU A 339 2.74 4.02 -24.45
C GLU A 339 3.92 3.30 -23.80
N ILE A 340 3.71 2.78 -22.60
CA ILE A 340 4.71 2.00 -21.85
C ILE A 340 4.21 0.56 -21.72
N THR A 341 5.04 -0.41 -22.14
CA THR A 341 4.67 -1.83 -22.01
C THR A 341 4.38 -2.18 -20.55
N PRO A 342 3.15 -2.62 -20.20
CA PRO A 342 2.79 -2.93 -18.83
C PRO A 342 3.45 -4.22 -18.35
N ILE A 343 3.86 -4.26 -17.10
CA ILE A 343 4.37 -5.46 -16.42
C ILE A 343 3.25 -6.07 -15.59
N GLN A 344 3.11 -7.38 -15.65
CA GLN A 344 2.16 -8.13 -14.83
C GLN A 344 2.85 -8.67 -13.57
N PHE A 345 2.22 -8.45 -12.44
CA PHE A 345 2.67 -8.91 -11.12
C PHE A 345 1.68 -9.94 -10.57
N ALA A 346 1.82 -11.20 -11.00
CA ALA A 346 0.89 -12.25 -10.59
C ALA A 346 1.07 -12.65 -9.11
N LEU A 347 -0.02 -12.75 -8.37
CA LEU A 347 -0.03 -13.20 -6.97
C LEU A 347 0.61 -14.58 -6.81
N SER A 348 0.35 -15.50 -7.72
CA SER A 348 0.94 -16.86 -7.70
C SER A 348 2.47 -16.82 -7.77
N ALA A 349 3.05 -15.90 -8.52
CA ALA A 349 4.50 -15.71 -8.60
C ALA A 349 5.08 -15.19 -7.28
N SER A 350 4.42 -14.22 -6.64
CA SER A 350 4.79 -13.73 -5.31
C SER A 350 4.76 -14.86 -4.27
N VAL A 351 3.66 -15.61 -4.21
CA VAL A 351 3.51 -16.74 -3.29
C VAL A 351 4.61 -17.78 -3.49
N ALA A 352 4.89 -18.18 -4.74
CA ALA A 352 5.92 -19.14 -5.05
C ALA A 352 7.33 -18.66 -4.60
N GLN A 353 7.61 -17.36 -4.68
CA GLN A 353 8.85 -16.76 -4.22
C GLN A 353 8.94 -16.78 -2.68
N TYR A 354 7.87 -16.44 -1.96
CA TYR A 354 7.83 -16.55 -0.49
C TYR A 354 8.01 -18.00 -0.03
N VAL A 355 7.38 -18.98 -0.69
CA VAL A 355 7.54 -20.40 -0.35
C VAL A 355 9.01 -20.82 -0.49
N ARG A 356 9.66 -20.49 -1.61
CA ARG A 356 11.10 -20.77 -1.80
C ARG A 356 11.97 -20.10 -0.74
N LEU A 357 11.67 -18.85 -0.39
CA LEU A 357 12.38 -18.12 0.66
C LEU A 357 12.24 -18.83 2.00
N PHE A 358 11.04 -19.23 2.41
CA PHE A 358 10.82 -19.95 3.67
C PHE A 358 11.48 -21.33 3.70
N GLN A 359 11.57 -22.01 2.55
CA GLN A 359 12.26 -23.31 2.43
C GLN A 359 13.79 -23.20 2.52
N SER A 360 14.35 -22.01 2.29
CA SER A 360 15.79 -21.76 2.34
C SER A 360 16.29 -21.41 3.75
N LEU A 361 15.41 -21.29 4.75
CA LEU A 361 15.72 -20.95 6.15
C LEU A 361 15.88 -22.16 7.03
#